data_99f83e6895fa4976307a9faa1eec937e
#
_entry.id   99f83e6895fa4976307a9faa1eec937e
#
_cell.length_a   1.000
_cell.length_b   1.000
_cell.length_c   1.000
_cell.angle_alpha   90.00
_cell.angle_beta   90.00
_cell.angle_gamma   90.00
#
_symmetry.space_group_name_H-M   'P 1'
#
loop_
_entity.id
_entity.type
_entity.pdbx_description
1 polymer ?
#
loop_
_entity_poly.entity_id
_entity_poly.type
_entity_poly.pdbx_seq_one_letter_code
_entity_poly.pdbx_strand_id
1 'polypeptide(L)'
;MKHFPIFLAIENKRIVLSGGGDAALAKLRLLMKTEAKICVFAENAAPEIFYWAADGKLSLTQRALQTGDVTDAVLFYAADEDAIEDARTAAIAASEGALVNIVDNLHDSAFITPAIVDRDPVTIAIGTEGAAPVLARAIKADLEATLPASLGTLARTGKNFRHAVEVLPMGAKRRAFWSEFYFTAGPAAMDAHGEAGILPALEALLDRHIMTAAKAGHVDFVGAGTGEADLLTLKA
;
A
#
# COMPACT_ATOMS: atom_id res chain seq x y z
N MET A 1 -21.32 -2.73 0.12
CA MET A 1 -20.09 -3.27 0.74
C MET A 1 -20.22 -3.15 2.24
N LYS A 2 -19.86 -4.20 2.98
CA LYS A 2 -19.95 -4.22 4.44
C LYS A 2 -18.69 -3.70 5.12
N HIS A 3 -17.53 -3.86 4.46
CA HIS A 3 -16.25 -3.38 4.95
C HIS A 3 -15.73 -2.26 4.06
N PHE A 4 -15.27 -1.18 4.66
CA PHE A 4 -14.67 -0.05 3.94
C PHE A 4 -13.16 -0.25 3.83
N PRO A 5 -12.58 -0.31 2.60
CA PRO A 5 -11.15 -0.51 2.44
C PRO A 5 -10.37 0.76 2.79
N ILE A 6 -9.43 0.61 3.71
CA ILE A 6 -8.49 1.68 4.12
C ILE A 6 -7.08 1.11 4.25
N PHE A 7 -6.07 1.98 4.13
CA PHE A 7 -4.70 1.70 4.54
C PHE A 7 -4.45 2.37 5.89
N LEU A 8 -4.23 1.55 6.92
CA LEU A 8 -3.97 2.03 8.27
C LEU A 8 -2.49 2.40 8.43
N ALA A 9 -2.21 3.58 8.98
CA ALA A 9 -0.84 3.99 9.31
C ALA A 9 -0.39 3.27 10.59
N ILE A 10 0.55 2.33 10.43
CA ILE A 10 1.01 1.46 11.52
C ILE A 10 2.52 1.60 11.82
N GLU A 11 3.20 2.51 11.15
CA GLU A 11 4.61 2.82 11.43
C GLU A 11 4.79 3.16 12.92
N ASN A 12 5.69 2.43 13.59
CA ASN A 12 5.96 2.54 15.03
C ASN A 12 4.76 2.32 15.96
N LYS A 13 3.61 1.89 15.44
CA LYS A 13 2.42 1.55 16.24
C LYS A 13 2.53 0.14 16.79
N ARG A 14 1.87 -0.08 17.94
CA ARG A 14 1.83 -1.38 18.58
C ARG A 14 0.73 -2.23 17.96
N ILE A 15 1.09 -3.47 17.60
CA ILE A 15 0.16 -4.53 17.19
C ILE A 15 0.36 -5.68 18.15
N VAL A 16 -0.73 -6.20 18.69
CA VAL A 16 -0.71 -7.33 19.61
C VAL A 16 -1.35 -8.55 18.95
N LEU A 17 -0.76 -9.71 19.16
CA LEU A 17 -1.28 -10.99 18.73
C LEU A 17 -1.28 -11.97 19.89
N SER A 18 -2.41 -12.64 20.13
CA SER A 18 -2.54 -13.79 21.03
C SER A 18 -2.54 -15.08 20.22
N GLY A 19 -1.70 -16.04 20.60
CA GLY A 19 -1.54 -17.32 19.93
C GLY A 19 -0.12 -17.60 19.45
N GLY A 20 0.18 -18.87 19.29
CA GLY A 20 1.53 -19.34 18.95
C GLY A 20 1.58 -20.45 17.90
N GLY A 21 0.43 -20.86 17.34
CA GLY A 21 0.28 -21.94 16.36
C GLY A 21 0.38 -21.47 14.91
N ASP A 22 -0.15 -22.26 13.98
CA ASP A 22 -0.08 -22.03 12.54
C ASP A 22 -0.83 -20.76 12.12
N ALA A 23 -1.98 -20.46 12.73
CA ALA A 23 -2.74 -19.25 12.50
C ALA A 23 -1.93 -18.00 12.88
N ALA A 24 -1.27 -18.02 14.03
CA ALA A 24 -0.37 -16.96 14.48
C ALA A 24 0.82 -16.78 13.51
N LEU A 25 1.48 -17.86 13.10
CA LEU A 25 2.58 -17.81 12.14
C LEU A 25 2.17 -17.17 10.81
N ALA A 26 0.99 -17.53 10.29
CA ALA A 26 0.49 -16.96 9.03
C ALA A 26 0.30 -15.43 9.13
N LYS A 27 -0.24 -14.93 10.26
CA LYS A 27 -0.42 -13.50 10.50
C LYS A 27 0.90 -12.79 10.75
N LEU A 28 1.79 -13.37 11.54
CA LEU A 28 3.11 -12.78 11.84
C LEU A 28 3.97 -12.61 10.59
N ARG A 29 3.98 -13.57 9.67
CA ARG A 29 4.68 -13.44 8.37
C ARG A 29 4.22 -12.24 7.56
N LEU A 30 2.95 -11.86 7.68
CA LEU A 30 2.42 -10.66 7.02
C LEU A 30 2.80 -9.40 7.80
N LEU A 31 2.61 -9.39 9.12
CA LEU A 31 2.86 -8.23 9.98
C LEU A 31 4.34 -7.83 10.01
N MET A 32 5.25 -8.80 9.98
CA MET A 32 6.70 -8.53 9.93
C MET A 32 7.20 -7.86 8.65
N LYS A 33 6.35 -7.70 7.63
CA LYS A 33 6.65 -6.87 6.45
C LYS A 33 6.39 -5.38 6.70
N THR A 34 5.87 -5.03 7.87
CA THR A 34 5.47 -3.68 8.24
C THR A 34 6.47 -3.07 9.24
N GLU A 35 6.40 -1.78 9.44
CA GLU A 35 7.19 -1.05 10.44
C GLU A 35 6.48 -0.95 11.81
N ALA A 36 5.56 -1.88 12.10
CA ALA A 36 4.86 -1.94 13.35
C ALA A 36 5.70 -2.63 14.45
N LYS A 37 5.43 -2.28 15.70
CA LYS A 37 5.95 -2.97 16.88
C LYS A 37 5.04 -4.14 17.22
N ILE A 38 5.49 -5.35 16.93
CA ILE A 38 4.70 -6.58 17.08
C ILE A 38 4.97 -7.17 18.47
N CYS A 39 3.90 -7.40 19.25
CA CYS A 39 3.95 -8.05 20.55
C CYS A 39 3.10 -9.32 20.49
N VAL A 40 3.69 -10.45 20.85
CA VAL A 40 3.05 -11.77 20.84
C VAL A 40 2.89 -12.27 22.26
N PHE A 41 1.71 -12.77 22.58
CA PHE A 41 1.41 -13.47 23.84
C PHE A 41 1.00 -14.90 23.48
N ALA A 42 1.73 -15.88 24.02
CA ALA A 42 1.45 -17.29 23.79
C ALA A 42 2.06 -18.14 24.92
N GLU A 43 1.29 -19.07 25.47
CA GLU A 43 1.83 -20.05 26.42
C GLU A 43 2.76 -21.03 25.72
N ASN A 44 2.36 -21.46 24.53
CA ASN A 44 3.11 -22.38 23.67
C ASN A 44 3.29 -21.71 22.30
N ALA A 45 4.52 -21.31 21.98
CA ALA A 45 4.85 -20.70 20.70
C ALA A 45 5.62 -21.66 19.80
N ALA A 46 5.34 -21.59 18.50
CA ALA A 46 6.11 -22.32 17.50
C ALA A 46 7.59 -21.87 17.50
N PRO A 47 8.55 -22.76 17.15
CA PRO A 47 9.98 -22.45 17.15
C PRO A 47 10.35 -21.20 16.36
N GLU A 48 9.66 -20.93 15.24
CA GLU A 48 9.90 -19.76 14.41
C GLU A 48 9.64 -18.45 15.15
N ILE A 49 8.64 -18.40 16.05
CA ILE A 49 8.32 -17.19 16.82
C ILE A 49 9.46 -16.87 17.79
N PHE A 50 10.07 -17.90 18.41
CA PHE A 50 11.26 -17.69 19.23
C PHE A 50 12.44 -17.13 18.43
N TYR A 51 12.67 -17.63 17.21
CA TYR A 51 13.72 -17.09 16.33
C TYR A 51 13.47 -15.63 15.99
N TRP A 52 12.23 -15.27 15.64
CA TRP A 52 11.88 -13.89 15.32
C TRP A 52 12.00 -12.96 16.54
N ALA A 53 11.68 -13.46 17.74
CA ALA A 53 11.87 -12.70 18.96
C ALA A 53 13.36 -12.50 19.29
N ALA A 54 14.18 -13.54 19.15
CA ALA A 54 15.64 -13.47 19.34
C ALA A 54 16.31 -12.52 18.34
N ASP A 55 15.81 -12.46 17.10
CA ASP A 55 16.25 -11.55 16.02
C ASP A 55 15.70 -10.12 16.17
N GLY A 56 14.91 -9.84 17.21
CA GLY A 56 14.36 -8.51 17.50
C GLY A 56 13.23 -8.07 16.56
N LYS A 57 12.66 -8.98 15.75
CA LYS A 57 11.55 -8.69 14.83
C LYS A 57 10.21 -8.52 15.51
N LEU A 58 10.06 -9.12 16.68
CA LEU A 58 8.89 -9.03 17.54
C LEU A 58 9.28 -9.22 19.00
N SER A 59 8.38 -8.91 19.93
CA SER A 59 8.51 -9.28 21.33
C SER A 59 7.59 -10.48 21.64
N LEU A 60 8.09 -11.48 22.36
CA LEU A 60 7.32 -12.64 22.81
C LEU A 60 7.21 -12.66 24.31
N THR A 61 5.99 -12.77 24.81
CA THR A 61 5.67 -13.00 26.21
C THR A 61 5.05 -14.39 26.38
N GLN A 62 5.76 -15.29 27.06
CA GLN A 62 5.35 -16.69 27.20
C GLN A 62 4.32 -16.87 28.33
N ARG A 63 3.11 -16.41 28.11
CA ARG A 63 1.91 -16.62 28.93
C ARG A 63 0.66 -16.25 28.16
N ALA A 64 -0.49 -16.66 28.65
CA ALA A 64 -1.77 -16.19 28.14
C ALA A 64 -1.89 -14.66 28.28
N LEU A 65 -2.59 -14.05 27.32
CA LEU A 65 -2.90 -12.63 27.32
C LEU A 65 -3.84 -12.26 28.46
N GLN A 66 -3.57 -11.15 29.12
CA GLN A 66 -4.33 -10.62 30.25
C GLN A 66 -4.79 -9.17 29.99
N THR A 67 -5.73 -8.70 30.82
CA THR A 67 -6.15 -7.29 30.81
C THR A 67 -4.96 -6.37 31.06
N GLY A 68 -4.85 -5.30 30.29
CA GLY A 68 -3.71 -4.36 30.28
C GLY A 68 -2.65 -4.66 29.23
N ASP A 69 -2.64 -5.87 28.67
CA ASP A 69 -1.63 -6.28 27.67
C ASP A 69 -1.84 -5.65 26.28
N VAL A 70 -3.04 -5.15 26.00
CA VAL A 70 -3.39 -4.59 24.67
C VAL A 70 -3.44 -3.07 24.69
N THR A 71 -3.17 -2.46 25.83
CA THR A 71 -3.16 -1.00 25.99
C THR A 71 -2.28 -0.34 24.91
N ASP A 72 -2.80 0.73 24.27
CA ASP A 72 -2.15 1.46 23.17
C ASP A 72 -1.91 0.66 21.88
N ALA A 73 -2.42 -0.55 21.76
CA ALA A 73 -2.39 -1.28 20.50
C ALA A 73 -3.44 -0.74 19.52
N VAL A 74 -3.03 -0.56 18.25
CA VAL A 74 -3.95 -0.14 17.19
C VAL A 74 -4.69 -1.32 16.56
N LEU A 75 -4.03 -2.48 16.50
CA LEU A 75 -4.60 -3.74 16.00
C LEU A 75 -4.35 -4.86 16.99
N PHE A 76 -5.31 -5.76 17.06
CA PHE A 76 -5.22 -7.01 17.80
C PHE A 76 -5.65 -8.19 16.92
N TYR A 77 -4.90 -9.29 17.00
CA TYR A 77 -5.22 -10.56 16.36
C TYR A 77 -5.38 -11.66 17.40
N ALA A 78 -6.56 -12.26 17.46
CA ALA A 78 -6.80 -13.51 18.20
C ALA A 78 -6.51 -14.68 17.25
N ALA A 79 -5.52 -15.49 17.59
CA ALA A 79 -4.99 -16.58 16.77
C ALA A 79 -4.54 -17.76 17.63
N ASP A 80 -5.27 -18.04 18.71
CA ASP A 80 -4.99 -19.13 19.64
C ASP A 80 -5.48 -20.50 19.11
N GLU A 81 -6.29 -20.48 18.03
CA GLU A 81 -6.92 -21.69 17.44
C GLU A 81 -7.88 -22.39 18.43
N ASP A 82 -8.33 -21.67 19.45
CA ASP A 82 -9.33 -22.03 20.42
C ASP A 82 -10.40 -20.94 20.49
N ALA A 83 -11.62 -21.28 20.11
CA ALA A 83 -12.72 -20.30 19.99
C ALA A 83 -13.07 -19.62 21.33
N ILE A 84 -12.86 -20.27 22.45
CA ILE A 84 -13.12 -19.71 23.80
C ILE A 84 -12.02 -18.71 24.14
N GLU A 85 -10.78 -19.08 23.94
CA GLU A 85 -9.63 -18.21 24.21
C GLU A 85 -9.60 -17.02 23.23
N ASP A 86 -9.85 -17.26 21.94
CA ASP A 86 -9.95 -16.20 20.93
C ASP A 86 -11.05 -15.18 21.29
N ALA A 87 -12.22 -15.63 21.72
CA ALA A 87 -13.30 -14.75 22.16
C ALA A 87 -12.92 -13.96 23.44
N ARG A 88 -12.24 -14.61 24.40
CA ARG A 88 -11.78 -13.98 25.63
C ARG A 88 -10.76 -12.87 25.35
N THR A 89 -9.75 -13.16 24.57
CA THR A 89 -8.67 -12.22 24.25
C THR A 89 -9.18 -11.08 23.36
N ALA A 90 -10.09 -11.38 22.44
CA ALA A 90 -10.78 -10.38 21.62
C ALA A 90 -11.61 -9.40 22.48
N ALA A 91 -12.33 -9.90 23.50
CA ALA A 91 -13.10 -9.04 24.40
C ALA A 91 -12.19 -8.10 25.21
N ILE A 92 -11.06 -8.59 25.71
CA ILE A 92 -10.04 -7.75 26.37
C ILE A 92 -9.57 -6.65 25.42
N ALA A 93 -9.13 -7.03 24.22
CA ALA A 93 -8.59 -6.10 23.24
C ALA A 93 -9.61 -5.02 22.81
N ALA A 94 -10.86 -5.40 22.60
CA ALA A 94 -11.94 -4.46 22.29
C ALA A 94 -12.19 -3.48 23.45
N SER A 95 -12.16 -3.94 24.70
CA SER A 95 -12.34 -3.09 25.87
C SER A 95 -11.20 -2.08 26.07
N GLU A 96 -9.99 -2.40 25.55
CA GLU A 96 -8.80 -1.55 25.58
C GLU A 96 -8.68 -0.66 24.33
N GLY A 97 -9.66 -0.72 23.42
CA GLY A 97 -9.78 0.19 22.27
C GLY A 97 -9.04 -0.23 21.02
N ALA A 98 -8.46 -1.44 20.94
CA ALA A 98 -7.85 -1.97 19.75
C ALA A 98 -8.89 -2.41 18.71
N LEU A 99 -8.57 -2.28 17.41
CA LEU A 99 -9.33 -2.96 16.35
C LEU A 99 -9.01 -4.45 16.40
N VAL A 100 -10.04 -5.28 16.48
CA VAL A 100 -9.92 -6.72 16.69
C VAL A 100 -10.15 -7.50 15.40
N ASN A 101 -9.27 -8.47 15.13
CA ASN A 101 -9.49 -9.54 14.17
C ASN A 101 -9.34 -10.89 14.85
N ILE A 102 -10.38 -11.72 14.78
CA ILE A 102 -10.32 -13.12 15.19
C ILE A 102 -10.05 -13.94 13.93
N VAL A 103 -8.98 -14.72 13.93
CA VAL A 103 -8.60 -15.51 12.75
C VAL A 103 -9.69 -16.51 12.43
N ASP A 104 -10.07 -16.59 11.16
CA ASP A 104 -11.14 -17.41 10.61
C ASP A 104 -12.56 -17.12 11.15
N ASN A 105 -12.73 -16.03 11.91
CA ASN A 105 -14.04 -15.56 12.38
C ASN A 105 -14.32 -14.13 11.87
N LEU A 106 -14.98 -14.06 10.71
CA LEU A 106 -15.33 -12.77 10.08
C LEU A 106 -16.43 -12.04 10.85
N HIS A 107 -17.34 -12.77 11.49
CA HIS A 107 -18.54 -12.21 12.13
C HIS A 107 -18.20 -11.31 13.32
N ASP A 108 -17.27 -11.75 14.14
CA ASP A 108 -16.88 -11.07 15.39
C ASP A 108 -15.61 -10.22 15.22
N SER A 109 -15.10 -10.12 13.98
CA SER A 109 -13.96 -9.28 13.65
C SER A 109 -14.39 -7.85 13.28
N ALA A 110 -13.70 -6.84 13.81
CA ALA A 110 -13.90 -5.44 13.46
C ALA A 110 -13.33 -5.09 12.07
N PHE A 111 -12.39 -5.87 11.59
CA PHE A 111 -11.78 -5.70 10.26
C PHE A 111 -11.37 -7.06 9.69
N ILE A 112 -11.15 -7.08 8.37
CA ILE A 112 -10.65 -8.26 7.65
C ILE A 112 -9.25 -8.02 7.11
N THR A 113 -8.44 -9.06 7.07
CA THR A 113 -7.13 -9.02 6.41
C THR A 113 -7.31 -9.45 4.94
N PRO A 114 -7.09 -8.54 3.95
CA PRO A 114 -7.24 -8.87 2.54
C PRO A 114 -6.10 -9.75 2.03
N ALA A 115 -6.26 -10.33 0.84
CA ALA A 115 -5.12 -10.83 0.08
C ALA A 115 -4.32 -9.63 -0.46
N ILE A 116 -2.98 -9.69 -0.37
CA ILE A 116 -2.11 -8.56 -0.68
C ILE A 116 -1.15 -8.92 -1.79
N VAL A 117 -1.07 -8.06 -2.80
CA VAL A 117 0.04 -8.01 -3.77
C VAL A 117 0.95 -6.86 -3.38
N ASP A 118 2.18 -7.19 -3.07
CA ASP A 118 3.19 -6.27 -2.55
C ASP A 118 4.26 -5.99 -3.62
N ARG A 119 4.40 -4.72 -3.98
CA ARG A 119 5.43 -4.16 -4.87
C ARG A 119 6.01 -2.89 -4.25
N ASP A 120 6.25 -2.90 -2.95
CA ASP A 120 6.65 -1.76 -2.12
C ASP A 120 7.26 -0.58 -2.92
N PRO A 121 6.71 0.64 -2.87
CA PRO A 121 5.61 1.10 -2.01
C PRO A 121 4.20 0.94 -2.64
N VAL A 122 4.06 0.21 -3.74
CA VAL A 122 2.76 -0.06 -4.37
C VAL A 122 2.15 -1.31 -3.74
N THR A 123 1.01 -1.15 -3.10
CA THR A 123 0.28 -2.25 -2.45
C THR A 123 -1.13 -2.35 -3.02
N ILE A 124 -1.56 -3.57 -3.35
CA ILE A 124 -2.93 -3.85 -3.78
C ILE A 124 -3.57 -4.80 -2.77
N ALA A 125 -4.69 -4.39 -2.21
CA ALA A 125 -5.48 -5.17 -1.27
C ALA A 125 -6.74 -5.71 -1.96
N ILE A 126 -7.00 -7.03 -1.83
CA ILE A 126 -8.10 -7.71 -2.50
C ILE A 126 -8.99 -8.32 -1.42
N GLY A 127 -10.21 -7.78 -1.28
CA GLY A 127 -11.22 -8.26 -0.35
C GLY A 127 -12.41 -8.87 -1.08
N THR A 128 -12.93 -9.99 -0.55
CA THR A 128 -14.15 -10.67 -1.06
C THR A 128 -15.22 -10.78 0.03
N GLU A 129 -15.09 -10.05 1.12
CA GLU A 129 -16.02 -10.10 2.27
C GLU A 129 -16.24 -11.53 2.81
N GLY A 130 -15.22 -12.39 2.72
CA GLY A 130 -15.31 -13.80 3.09
C GLY A 130 -16.06 -14.70 2.10
N ALA A 131 -16.72 -14.13 1.09
CA ALA A 131 -17.57 -14.89 0.17
C ALA A 131 -16.79 -15.82 -0.77
N ALA A 132 -15.56 -15.45 -1.17
CA ALA A 132 -14.82 -16.16 -2.19
C ALA A 132 -13.29 -16.15 -1.99
N PRO A 133 -12.74 -16.85 -0.99
CA PRO A 133 -11.29 -16.86 -0.73
C PRO A 133 -10.47 -17.39 -1.91
N VAL A 134 -11.00 -18.38 -2.65
CA VAL A 134 -10.34 -18.94 -3.84
C VAL A 134 -10.24 -17.90 -4.95
N LEU A 135 -11.28 -17.11 -5.16
CA LEU A 135 -11.26 -16.02 -6.14
C LEU A 135 -10.25 -14.94 -5.77
N ALA A 136 -10.17 -14.55 -4.48
CA ALA A 136 -9.17 -13.59 -4.02
C ALA A 136 -7.72 -14.08 -4.28
N ARG A 137 -7.46 -15.38 -4.07
CA ARG A 137 -6.16 -16.01 -4.38
C ARG A 137 -5.87 -16.03 -5.88
N ALA A 138 -6.86 -16.35 -6.71
CA ALA A 138 -6.70 -16.34 -8.16
C ALA A 138 -6.37 -14.93 -8.69
N ILE A 139 -7.12 -13.91 -8.27
CA ILE A 139 -6.87 -12.51 -8.63
C ILE A 139 -5.48 -12.07 -8.15
N LYS A 140 -5.08 -12.45 -6.93
CA LYS A 140 -3.74 -12.16 -6.42
C LYS A 140 -2.67 -12.78 -7.33
N ALA A 141 -2.78 -14.06 -7.67
CA ALA A 141 -1.81 -14.75 -8.51
C ALA A 141 -1.69 -14.12 -9.91
N ASP A 142 -2.82 -13.73 -10.51
CA ASP A 142 -2.86 -13.05 -11.80
C ASP A 142 -2.16 -11.68 -11.74
N LEU A 143 -2.45 -10.89 -10.72
CA LEU A 143 -1.79 -9.61 -10.50
C LEU A 143 -0.29 -9.76 -10.18
N GLU A 144 0.11 -10.77 -9.43
CA GLU A 144 1.53 -11.06 -9.18
C GLU A 144 2.28 -11.47 -10.45
N ALA A 145 1.63 -12.15 -11.38
CA ALA A 145 2.20 -12.50 -12.69
C ALA A 145 2.26 -11.30 -13.66
N THR A 146 1.26 -10.43 -13.62
CA THR A 146 1.12 -9.30 -14.56
C THR A 146 1.93 -8.08 -14.13
N LEU A 147 1.98 -7.78 -12.84
CA LEU A 147 2.67 -6.60 -12.33
C LEU A 147 4.16 -6.88 -12.13
N PRO A 148 5.06 -6.17 -12.84
CA PRO A 148 6.49 -6.40 -12.74
C PRO A 148 7.01 -6.08 -11.35
N ALA A 149 8.05 -6.79 -10.91
CA ALA A 149 8.74 -6.52 -9.64
C ALA A 149 9.36 -5.11 -9.60
N SER A 150 9.72 -4.57 -10.75
CA SER A 150 10.29 -3.23 -10.92
C SER A 150 9.31 -2.08 -10.63
N LEU A 151 8.01 -2.34 -10.52
CA LEU A 151 7.00 -1.32 -10.28
C LEU A 151 7.28 -0.49 -9.01
N GLY A 152 7.73 -1.16 -7.94
CA GLY A 152 8.10 -0.49 -6.70
C GLY A 152 9.31 0.43 -6.86
N THR A 153 10.32 -0.02 -7.59
CA THR A 153 11.51 0.80 -7.88
C THR A 153 11.15 2.05 -8.67
N LEU A 154 10.31 1.92 -9.71
CA LEU A 154 9.80 3.07 -10.46
C LEU A 154 9.04 4.04 -9.55
N ALA A 155 8.18 3.52 -8.66
CA ALA A 155 7.41 4.35 -7.75
C ALA A 155 8.31 5.10 -6.73
N ARG A 156 9.32 4.43 -6.16
CA ARG A 156 10.30 5.06 -5.24
C ARG A 156 11.12 6.14 -5.95
N THR A 157 11.65 5.84 -7.13
CA THR A 157 12.43 6.82 -7.91
C THR A 157 11.58 8.02 -8.28
N GLY A 158 10.35 7.81 -8.74
CA GLY A 158 9.41 8.89 -9.04
C GLY A 158 9.06 9.73 -7.80
N LYS A 159 8.88 9.11 -6.64
CA LYS A 159 8.65 9.83 -5.37
C LYS A 159 9.82 10.78 -5.04
N ASN A 160 11.05 10.28 -5.16
CA ASN A 160 12.26 11.06 -4.87
C ASN A 160 12.48 12.20 -5.87
N PHE A 161 12.06 12.01 -7.12
CA PHE A 161 12.19 12.99 -8.20
C PHE A 161 11.06 14.02 -8.25
N ARG A 162 10.06 13.91 -7.38
CA ARG A 162 8.82 14.74 -7.43
C ARG A 162 9.08 16.24 -7.41
N HIS A 163 10.03 16.71 -6.60
CA HIS A 163 10.36 18.13 -6.49
C HIS A 163 10.95 18.69 -7.80
N ALA A 164 11.77 17.92 -8.52
CA ALA A 164 12.31 18.36 -9.81
C ALA A 164 11.21 18.64 -10.84
N VAL A 165 10.11 17.91 -10.78
CA VAL A 165 8.97 18.04 -11.72
C VAL A 165 8.10 19.27 -11.41
N GLU A 166 8.32 19.96 -10.30
CA GLU A 166 7.55 21.15 -9.92
C GLU A 166 7.76 22.32 -10.90
N VAL A 167 8.80 22.31 -11.69
CA VAL A 167 9.07 23.27 -12.79
C VAL A 167 7.98 23.18 -13.89
N LEU A 168 7.34 22.02 -14.06
CA LEU A 168 6.24 21.87 -14.99
C LEU A 168 4.93 22.45 -14.40
N PRO A 169 4.11 23.12 -15.20
CA PRO A 169 2.82 23.62 -14.76
C PRO A 169 1.94 22.51 -14.16
N MET A 170 1.29 22.80 -13.03
CA MET A 170 0.33 21.88 -12.43
C MET A 170 -0.81 21.57 -13.41
N GLY A 171 -1.36 20.35 -13.34
CA GLY A 171 -2.49 19.93 -14.16
C GLY A 171 -2.09 18.96 -15.27
N ALA A 172 -2.53 19.19 -16.50
CA ALA A 172 -2.40 18.24 -17.61
C ALA A 172 -0.94 17.91 -17.96
N LYS A 173 -0.05 18.91 -17.97
CA LYS A 173 1.37 18.70 -18.33
C LYS A 173 2.09 17.81 -17.33
N ARG A 174 1.90 18.06 -16.03
CA ARG A 174 2.50 17.25 -14.96
C ARG A 174 1.95 15.83 -14.95
N ARG A 175 0.63 15.66 -15.25
CA ARG A 175 0.03 14.33 -15.41
C ARG A 175 0.59 13.58 -16.61
N ALA A 176 0.76 14.25 -17.76
CA ALA A 176 1.33 13.66 -18.96
C ALA A 176 2.77 13.17 -18.72
N PHE A 177 3.61 13.98 -18.06
CA PHE A 177 4.96 13.60 -17.66
C PHE A 177 4.96 12.30 -16.83
N TRP A 178 4.16 12.25 -15.74
CA TRP A 178 4.12 11.07 -14.89
C TRP A 178 3.54 9.84 -15.58
N SER A 179 2.53 10.04 -16.44
CA SER A 179 1.98 8.96 -17.26
C SER A 179 3.02 8.38 -18.21
N GLU A 180 3.76 9.24 -18.92
CA GLU A 180 4.83 8.79 -19.81
C GLU A 180 5.96 8.09 -19.05
N PHE A 181 6.34 8.61 -17.87
CA PHE A 181 7.34 7.96 -17.04
C PHE A 181 6.90 6.57 -16.59
N TYR A 182 5.75 6.45 -15.91
CA TYR A 182 5.36 5.18 -15.30
C TYR A 182 4.97 4.10 -16.30
N PHE A 183 4.47 4.48 -17.47
CA PHE A 183 3.94 3.50 -18.44
C PHE A 183 4.79 3.31 -19.70
N THR A 184 5.83 4.13 -19.89
CA THR A 184 6.66 4.05 -21.09
C THR A 184 8.16 4.19 -20.80
N ALA A 185 8.62 5.37 -20.40
CA ALA A 185 10.04 5.67 -20.29
C ALA A 185 10.73 4.91 -19.15
N GLY A 186 10.10 4.83 -18.00
CA GLY A 186 10.64 4.12 -16.85
C GLY A 186 10.75 2.60 -17.05
N PRO A 187 9.69 1.90 -17.47
CA PRO A 187 9.79 0.48 -17.84
C PRO A 187 10.86 0.20 -18.90
N ALA A 188 10.88 0.98 -19.99
CA ALA A 188 11.88 0.82 -21.04
C ALA A 188 13.32 1.03 -20.54
N ALA A 189 13.55 2.01 -19.66
CA ALA A 189 14.85 2.24 -19.05
C ALA A 189 15.26 1.09 -18.10
N MET A 190 14.30 0.57 -17.35
CA MET A 190 14.53 -0.59 -16.49
C MET A 190 14.91 -1.82 -17.29
N ASP A 191 14.22 -2.09 -18.39
CA ASP A 191 14.48 -3.26 -19.25
C ASP A 191 15.84 -3.13 -19.95
N ALA A 192 16.24 -1.92 -20.37
CA ALA A 192 17.48 -1.70 -21.10
C ALA A 192 18.73 -1.60 -20.19
N HIS A 193 18.59 -0.99 -19.03
CA HIS A 193 19.74 -0.59 -18.18
C HIS A 193 19.57 -0.93 -16.70
N GLY A 194 18.50 -1.61 -16.33
CA GLY A 194 18.16 -1.90 -14.92
C GLY A 194 17.84 -0.64 -14.12
N GLU A 195 17.93 -0.74 -12.81
CA GLU A 195 17.60 0.36 -11.88
C GLU A 195 18.43 1.63 -12.13
N ALA A 196 19.71 1.47 -12.50
CA ALA A 196 20.61 2.59 -12.78
C ALA A 196 20.16 3.46 -13.97
N GLY A 197 19.37 2.91 -14.90
CA GLY A 197 18.86 3.65 -16.05
C GLY A 197 17.66 4.53 -15.75
N ILE A 198 16.96 4.32 -14.64
CA ILE A 198 15.68 4.99 -14.37
C ILE A 198 15.85 6.49 -14.13
N LEU A 199 16.80 6.89 -13.29
CA LEU A 199 17.01 8.31 -12.97
C LEU A 199 17.46 9.11 -14.19
N PRO A 200 18.45 8.69 -15.00
CA PRO A 200 18.80 9.37 -16.25
C PRO A 200 17.62 9.48 -17.23
N ALA A 201 16.77 8.45 -17.32
CA ALA A 201 15.58 8.50 -18.17
C ALA A 201 14.54 9.53 -17.67
N LEU A 202 14.38 9.67 -16.35
CA LEU A 202 13.52 10.70 -15.73
C LEU A 202 14.04 12.12 -16.05
N GLU A 203 15.33 12.35 -15.91
CA GLU A 203 15.97 13.64 -16.19
C GLU A 203 15.79 14.02 -17.67
N ALA A 204 16.12 13.11 -18.58
CA ALA A 204 15.93 13.32 -20.02
C ALA A 204 14.47 13.54 -20.41
N LEU A 205 13.53 12.85 -19.74
CA LEU A 205 12.10 13.04 -19.93
C LEU A 205 11.67 14.43 -19.46
N LEU A 206 12.15 14.90 -18.32
CA LEU A 206 11.83 16.23 -17.81
C LEU A 206 12.32 17.33 -18.74
N ASP A 207 13.56 17.26 -19.23
CA ASP A 207 14.11 18.22 -20.17
C ASP A 207 13.28 18.31 -21.45
N ARG A 208 12.85 17.18 -21.98
CA ARG A 208 11.98 17.09 -23.15
C ARG A 208 10.62 17.77 -22.94
N HIS A 209 10.00 17.54 -21.78
CA HIS A 209 8.73 18.18 -21.40
C HIS A 209 8.87 19.68 -21.17
N ILE A 210 9.98 20.17 -20.64
CA ILE A 210 10.27 21.61 -20.49
C ILE A 210 10.42 22.26 -21.87
N MET A 211 11.21 21.66 -22.78
CA MET A 211 11.40 22.20 -24.13
C MET A 211 10.11 22.23 -24.95
N THR A 212 9.27 21.21 -24.81
CA THR A 212 7.96 21.14 -25.49
C THR A 212 6.99 22.16 -24.91
N ALA A 213 7.03 22.42 -23.60
CA ALA A 213 6.23 23.44 -22.97
C ALA A 213 6.54 24.86 -23.45
N ALA A 214 7.80 25.12 -23.77
CA ALA A 214 8.25 26.42 -24.31
C ALA A 214 7.84 26.64 -25.78
N LYS A 215 7.51 25.59 -26.51
CA LYS A 215 7.10 25.62 -27.92
C LYS A 215 5.60 25.51 -28.15
N ALA A 216 4.78 25.45 -27.10
CA ALA A 216 3.33 25.35 -27.24
C ALA A 216 2.82 26.64 -27.88
N GLY A 217 2.42 26.56 -29.15
CA GLY A 217 1.71 27.64 -29.82
C GLY A 217 0.36 27.92 -29.14
N HIS A 218 -0.10 29.17 -29.23
CA HIS A 218 -1.41 29.57 -28.80
C HIS A 218 -2.31 29.69 -30.04
N VAL A 219 -3.50 29.14 -29.98
CA VAL A 219 -4.52 29.26 -31.03
C VAL A 219 -5.74 29.89 -30.42
N ASP A 220 -6.02 31.11 -30.83
CA ASP A 220 -7.24 31.80 -30.46
C ASP A 220 -8.30 31.59 -31.52
N PHE A 221 -9.48 31.12 -31.10
CA PHE A 221 -10.66 31.12 -31.96
C PHE A 221 -11.40 32.43 -31.79
N VAL A 222 -11.33 33.28 -32.79
CA VAL A 222 -12.03 34.57 -32.81
C VAL A 222 -13.29 34.40 -33.62
N GLY A 223 -14.45 34.66 -32.98
CA GLY A 223 -15.73 34.71 -33.68
C GLY A 223 -15.81 35.99 -34.51
N ALA A 224 -15.72 35.88 -35.83
CA ALA A 224 -15.79 37.00 -36.75
C ALA A 224 -17.23 37.50 -37.03
N GLY A 225 -18.25 36.86 -36.46
CA GLY A 225 -19.67 37.18 -36.75
C GLY A 225 -20.03 36.92 -38.22
N THR A 226 -21.16 37.48 -38.66
CA THR A 226 -21.66 37.42 -40.05
C THR A 226 -21.29 38.66 -40.86
N GLY A 227 -20.36 39.49 -40.37
CA GLY A 227 -19.97 40.75 -40.98
C GLY A 227 -18.85 40.64 -42.03
N GLU A 228 -18.57 41.75 -42.70
CA GLU A 228 -17.47 41.87 -43.67
C GLU A 228 -16.11 41.78 -42.91
N ALA A 229 -15.05 41.28 -43.61
CA ALA A 229 -13.72 41.04 -43.05
C ALA A 229 -13.07 42.32 -42.46
N ASP A 230 -13.44 43.50 -42.96
CA ASP A 230 -12.93 44.82 -42.53
C ASP A 230 -13.46 45.23 -41.14
N LEU A 231 -14.45 44.54 -40.59
CA LEU A 231 -14.99 44.78 -39.23
C LEU A 231 -14.17 44.10 -38.12
N LEU A 232 -13.23 43.27 -38.48
CA LEU A 232 -12.25 42.69 -37.53
C LEU A 232 -11.27 43.78 -37.07
N THR A 233 -11.20 44.03 -35.78
CA THR A 233 -10.23 45.00 -35.24
C THR A 233 -8.83 44.35 -35.16
N LEU A 234 -7.77 45.20 -35.24
CA LEU A 234 -6.37 44.77 -35.06
C LEU A 234 -6.09 44.15 -33.65
N LYS A 235 -7.09 44.15 -32.77
CA LYS A 235 -7.02 43.56 -31.42
C LYS A 235 -7.84 42.28 -31.27
N ALA A 236 -8.52 41.83 -32.33
CA ALA A 236 -9.27 40.58 -32.35
C ALA A 236 -8.39 39.38 -32.61
#